data_d5bdf27dbc0f05a2b978e996f68086cc
#
_entry.id   d5bdf27dbc0f05a2b978e996f68086cc
#
_cell.length_a   1.000
_cell.length_b   1.000
_cell.length_c   1.000
_cell.angle_alpha   90.00
_cell.angle_beta   90.00
_cell.angle_gamma   90.00
#
_symmetry.space_group_name_H-M   'P 1'
#
loop_
_entity.id
_entity.type
_entity.pdbx_description
1 polymer ?
#
loop_
_entity_poly.entity_id
_entity_poly.type
_entity_poly.pdbx_seq_one_letter_code
_entity_poly.pdbx_strand_id
1 'polypeptide(L)'
;EPLDVTKIDLADMEKKGIRMEDIEPHLKAMSYGHKSNGLVEMNPELENGMRVSTKGRVSLEEQADGSLRVVPHYWQERPDLDAPFHGVLLDEEAKTNLMNTRHAGKVIDLELEPGKLTPCYVSIDKWTNTLEPMPVSLLEKRARIKEADLSEGKQMDFYGGGKVLLEGYT
;
A
#
# COMPACT_ATOMS: atom_id res chain seq x y z
N GLU A 1 14.57 -8.28 -5.59
CA GLU A 1 15.60 -8.38 -4.57
C GLU A 1 15.22 -7.56 -3.35
N PRO A 2 15.29 -8.12 -2.13
CA PRO A 2 14.82 -7.38 -0.96
C PRO A 2 15.72 -6.20 -0.62
N LEU A 3 15.11 -5.17 -0.02
CA LEU A 3 15.85 -4.01 0.46
C LEU A 3 16.67 -4.39 1.69
N ASP A 4 17.78 -3.68 1.88
CA ASP A 4 18.67 -3.94 3.01
C ASP A 4 18.18 -3.17 4.23
N VAL A 5 17.49 -3.87 5.14
CA VAL A 5 16.86 -3.23 6.30
C VAL A 5 17.87 -2.65 7.29
N THR A 6 19.16 -2.99 7.16
CA THR A 6 20.17 -2.36 8.02
C THR A 6 20.41 -0.90 7.66
N LYS A 7 19.89 -0.44 6.53
CA LYS A 7 20.08 0.93 6.08
C LYS A 7 18.90 1.84 6.45
N ILE A 8 18.01 1.38 7.32
CA ILE A 8 16.89 2.21 7.76
C ILE A 8 17.41 3.39 8.58
N ASP A 9 16.88 4.58 8.26
CA ASP A 9 17.22 5.81 8.96
C ASP A 9 16.51 5.82 10.32
N LEU A 10 17.25 5.46 11.37
CA LEU A 10 16.66 5.32 12.70
C LEU A 10 16.26 6.67 13.29
N ALA A 11 17.01 7.74 12.98
CA ALA A 11 16.67 9.06 13.48
C ALA A 11 15.35 9.56 12.90
N ASP A 12 15.15 9.33 11.62
CA ASP A 12 13.90 9.69 10.96
C ASP A 12 12.73 8.88 11.52
N MET A 13 12.97 7.60 11.79
CA MET A 13 11.95 6.72 12.34
C MET A 13 11.53 7.18 13.74
N GLU A 14 12.49 7.63 14.54
CA GLU A 14 12.20 8.13 15.88
C GLU A 14 11.34 9.38 15.85
N LYS A 15 11.61 10.27 14.88
CA LYS A 15 10.80 11.48 14.71
C LYS A 15 9.35 11.14 14.42
N LYS A 16 9.13 10.06 13.69
CA LYS A 16 7.78 9.62 13.35
C LYS A 16 7.13 8.81 14.45
N GLY A 17 7.86 8.58 15.55
CA GLY A 17 7.33 7.84 16.68
C GLY A 17 7.11 6.37 16.40
N ILE A 18 7.92 5.81 15.52
CA ILE A 18 7.86 4.40 15.16
C ILE A 18 9.01 3.67 15.84
N ARG A 19 8.70 2.60 16.56
CA ARG A 19 9.73 1.84 17.27
C ARG A 19 10.12 0.62 16.47
N MET A 20 11.41 0.32 16.44
CA MET A 20 11.91 -0.84 15.72
C MET A 20 11.23 -2.13 16.18
N GLU A 21 11.00 -2.27 17.47
CA GLU A 21 10.38 -3.48 18.00
C GLU A 21 8.96 -3.69 17.46
N ASP A 22 8.27 -2.60 17.09
CA ASP A 22 6.91 -2.71 16.58
C ASP A 22 6.88 -3.08 15.10
N ILE A 23 7.93 -2.75 14.34
CA ILE A 23 7.97 -3.06 12.92
C ILE A 23 8.79 -4.31 12.61
N GLU A 24 9.55 -4.80 13.57
CA GLU A 24 10.43 -5.94 13.37
C GLU A 24 9.70 -7.17 12.80
N PRO A 25 8.50 -7.52 13.29
CA PRO A 25 7.78 -8.67 12.73
C PRO A 25 7.39 -8.48 11.26
N HIS A 26 7.41 -7.24 10.77
CA HIS A 26 6.97 -6.93 9.42
C HIS A 26 8.12 -6.64 8.46
N LEU A 27 9.37 -6.62 8.96
CA LEU A 27 10.51 -6.18 8.16
C LEU A 27 10.71 -7.02 6.90
N LYS A 28 10.48 -8.31 7.00
CA LYS A 28 10.66 -9.17 5.83
C LYS A 28 9.71 -8.76 4.69
N ALA A 29 8.43 -8.60 5.01
CA ALA A 29 7.45 -8.19 4.01
C ALA A 29 7.78 -6.81 3.47
N MET A 30 8.18 -5.89 4.35
CA MET A 30 8.52 -4.54 3.94
C MET A 30 9.74 -4.51 3.04
N SER A 31 10.71 -5.38 3.29
CA SER A 31 11.91 -5.44 2.46
C SER A 31 11.60 -5.86 1.02
N TYR A 32 10.48 -6.53 0.80
CA TYR A 32 10.05 -6.92 -0.54
C TYR A 32 9.07 -5.91 -1.14
N GLY A 33 8.93 -4.74 -0.54
CA GLY A 33 8.12 -3.67 -1.10
C GLY A 33 6.69 -3.64 -0.63
N HIS A 34 6.35 -4.43 0.36
CA HIS A 34 4.99 -4.46 0.90
C HIS A 34 4.85 -3.57 2.12
N LYS A 35 3.63 -3.15 2.41
CA LYS A 35 3.34 -2.50 3.67
C LYS A 35 3.31 -3.54 4.78
N SER A 36 3.44 -3.06 6.03
CA SER A 36 3.34 -3.95 7.18
C SER A 36 2.02 -4.72 7.13
N ASN A 37 2.03 -5.93 7.66
CA ASN A 37 0.84 -6.77 7.66
C ASN A 37 0.04 -6.45 8.91
N GLY A 38 -0.84 -5.45 8.81
CA GLY A 38 -1.62 -4.99 9.94
C GLY A 38 -1.18 -3.63 10.41
N LEU A 39 -1.75 -3.19 11.51
CA LEU A 39 -1.53 -1.85 12.06
C LEU A 39 -0.38 -1.84 13.06
N VAL A 40 0.39 -0.77 13.01
CA VAL A 40 1.51 -0.51 13.92
C VAL A 40 1.17 0.77 14.69
N GLU A 41 1.38 0.76 16.00
CA GLU A 41 1.15 1.95 16.81
C GLU A 41 2.29 2.94 16.61
N MET A 42 1.94 4.22 16.54
CA MET A 42 2.90 5.27 16.26
C MET A 42 2.61 6.48 17.12
N ASN A 43 3.66 7.27 17.37
CA ASN A 43 3.55 8.44 18.22
C ASN A 43 4.31 9.60 17.58
N PRO A 44 3.88 10.08 16.41
CA PRO A 44 4.62 11.10 15.68
C PRO A 44 4.62 12.44 16.38
N GLU A 45 5.69 13.20 16.15
CA GLU A 45 5.83 14.54 16.66
C GLU A 45 5.28 15.54 15.65
N LEU A 46 4.38 16.40 16.09
CA LEU A 46 3.79 17.43 15.25
C LEU A 46 4.71 18.64 15.17
N GLU A 47 4.38 19.58 14.27
CA GLU A 47 5.20 20.77 14.06
C GLU A 47 5.38 21.60 15.32
N ASN A 48 4.37 21.58 16.20
CA ASN A 48 4.44 22.36 17.44
C ASN A 48 5.17 21.61 18.56
N GLY A 49 5.77 20.46 18.26
CA GLY A 49 6.52 19.67 19.25
C GLY A 49 5.67 18.72 20.06
N MET A 50 4.37 18.75 19.90
CA MET A 50 3.49 17.83 20.60
C MET A 50 3.49 16.48 19.90
N ARG A 51 3.28 15.42 20.70
CA ARG A 51 3.16 14.07 20.15
C ARG A 51 1.72 13.59 20.27
N VAL A 52 1.29 12.82 19.28
CA VAL A 52 -0.06 12.25 19.27
C VAL A 52 0.05 10.74 19.10
N SER A 53 -0.91 10.02 19.67
CA SER A 53 -0.98 8.58 19.52
C SER A 53 -1.85 8.26 18.31
N THR A 54 -1.35 7.42 17.41
CA THR A 54 -2.10 7.00 16.25
C THR A 54 -1.64 5.62 15.84
N LYS A 55 -2.13 5.14 14.71
CA LYS A 55 -1.77 3.83 14.20
C LYS A 55 -1.85 3.87 12.68
N GLY A 56 -1.23 2.89 12.03
CA GLY A 56 -1.25 2.81 10.60
C GLY A 56 -0.39 1.68 10.11
N ARG A 57 -0.24 1.59 8.81
CA ARG A 57 0.70 0.65 8.22
C ARG A 57 1.97 1.39 7.89
N VAL A 58 3.06 0.65 7.72
CA VAL A 58 4.35 1.25 7.38
C VAL A 58 4.95 0.52 6.19
N SER A 59 5.75 1.25 5.43
CA SER A 59 6.47 0.68 4.30
C SER A 59 7.87 1.28 4.26
N LEU A 60 8.72 0.75 3.39
CA LEU A 60 10.08 1.27 3.23
C LEU A 60 10.20 2.00 1.91
N GLU A 61 10.92 3.11 1.92
CA GLU A 61 11.19 3.90 0.73
C GLU A 61 12.68 4.13 0.61
N GLU A 62 13.25 3.74 -0.53
CA GLU A 62 14.68 3.88 -0.75
C GLU A 62 15.01 5.31 -1.18
N GLN A 63 16.00 5.92 -0.53
CA GLN A 63 16.42 7.27 -0.84
C GLN A 63 17.56 7.26 -1.84
N ALA A 64 17.86 8.44 -2.40
CA ALA A 64 18.90 8.57 -3.41
C ALA A 64 20.27 8.12 -2.90
N ASP A 65 20.53 8.25 -1.60
CA ASP A 65 21.80 7.88 -1.01
C ASP A 65 21.85 6.41 -0.59
N GLY A 66 20.79 5.64 -0.89
CA GLY A 66 20.73 4.24 -0.54
C GLY A 66 20.14 3.95 0.81
N SER A 67 19.89 4.96 1.63
CA SER A 67 19.25 4.74 2.92
C SER A 67 17.77 4.43 2.72
N LEU A 68 17.16 3.86 3.75
CA LEU A 68 15.74 3.54 3.72
C LEU A 68 15.01 4.39 4.75
N ARG A 69 13.85 4.91 4.35
CA ARG A 69 12.97 5.61 5.27
C ARG A 69 11.75 4.76 5.52
N VAL A 70 11.28 4.76 6.78
CA VAL A 70 10.03 4.12 7.12
C VAL A 70 8.92 5.13 6.87
N VAL A 71 7.99 4.78 5.98
CA VAL A 71 6.92 5.68 5.57
C VAL A 71 5.64 5.24 6.25
N PRO A 72 5.04 6.10 7.09
CA PRO A 72 3.78 5.76 7.76
C PRO A 72 2.59 6.03 6.87
N HIS A 73 1.60 5.15 6.97
CA HIS A 73 0.31 5.31 6.32
C HIS A 73 -0.71 5.32 7.43
N TYR A 74 -1.06 6.52 7.89
CA TYR A 74 -1.86 6.67 9.09
C TYR A 74 -3.31 6.25 8.89
N TRP A 75 -3.87 5.62 9.91
CA TRP A 75 -5.27 5.25 9.92
C TRP A 75 -6.14 6.50 9.91
N GLN A 76 -7.24 6.45 9.15
CA GLN A 76 -8.21 7.51 9.08
C GLN A 76 -9.59 6.94 9.35
N GLU A 77 -10.40 7.71 10.05
CA GLU A 77 -11.76 7.29 10.33
C GLU A 77 -12.58 7.16 9.04
N ARG A 78 -12.31 8.07 8.08
CA ARG A 78 -12.96 8.06 6.79
C ARG A 78 -11.95 8.35 5.70
N PRO A 79 -12.07 7.68 4.54
CA PRO A 79 -11.17 8.02 3.44
C PRO A 79 -11.50 9.41 2.91
N ASP A 80 -10.46 10.16 2.54
CA ASP A 80 -10.62 11.48 1.96
C ASP A 80 -10.71 11.32 0.45
N LEU A 81 -11.94 11.37 -0.07
CA LEU A 81 -12.17 11.18 -1.51
C LEU A 81 -12.21 12.50 -2.28
N ASP A 82 -12.16 13.63 -1.58
CA ASP A 82 -12.28 14.95 -2.21
C ASP A 82 -10.94 15.60 -2.50
N ALA A 83 -9.88 15.18 -1.81
CA ALA A 83 -8.55 15.71 -2.05
C ALA A 83 -7.91 15.01 -3.24
N PRO A 84 -6.99 15.68 -3.95
CA PRO A 84 -6.28 15.00 -5.06
C PRO A 84 -5.52 13.78 -4.53
N PHE A 85 -5.62 12.69 -5.29
CA PHE A 85 -4.91 11.47 -4.97
C PHE A 85 -3.87 11.27 -6.05
N HIS A 86 -2.60 11.39 -5.70
CA HIS A 86 -1.49 11.34 -6.67
C HIS A 86 -1.75 12.28 -7.83
N GLY A 87 -2.11 13.53 -7.47
CA GLY A 87 -2.29 14.59 -8.46
C GLY A 87 -3.60 14.55 -9.25
N VAL A 88 -4.50 13.63 -8.94
CA VAL A 88 -5.71 13.42 -9.72
C VAL A 88 -6.94 13.49 -8.81
N LEU A 89 -7.93 14.26 -9.24
CA LEU A 89 -9.21 14.31 -8.54
C LEU A 89 -10.07 13.15 -9.02
N LEU A 90 -10.69 12.44 -8.08
CA LEU A 90 -11.59 11.34 -8.40
C LEU A 90 -12.92 11.90 -8.89
N ASP A 91 -13.50 11.26 -9.92
CA ASP A 91 -14.83 11.69 -10.37
C ASP A 91 -15.91 11.07 -9.48
N GLU A 92 -17.16 11.48 -9.72
CA GLU A 92 -18.27 11.05 -8.87
C GLU A 92 -18.49 9.54 -8.94
N GLU A 93 -18.29 8.96 -10.12
CA GLU A 93 -18.46 7.52 -10.26
C GLU A 93 -17.45 6.76 -9.41
N ALA A 94 -16.20 7.18 -9.43
CA ALA A 94 -15.16 6.53 -8.63
C ALA A 94 -15.44 6.68 -7.15
N LYS A 95 -15.86 7.89 -6.71
CA LYS A 95 -16.17 8.13 -5.31
C LYS A 95 -17.33 7.25 -4.84
N THR A 96 -18.38 7.17 -5.64
CA THR A 96 -19.54 6.35 -5.30
C THR A 96 -19.16 4.88 -5.18
N ASN A 97 -18.36 4.39 -6.14
CA ASN A 97 -17.94 3.00 -6.10
C ASN A 97 -17.04 2.71 -4.89
N LEU A 98 -16.14 3.64 -4.57
CA LEU A 98 -15.28 3.46 -3.41
C LEU A 98 -16.08 3.41 -2.11
N MET A 99 -17.10 4.25 -1.99
CA MET A 99 -17.95 4.25 -0.79
C MET A 99 -18.79 2.98 -0.68
N ASN A 100 -19.22 2.43 -1.79
CA ASN A 100 -20.13 1.28 -1.78
C ASN A 100 -19.38 -0.05 -1.76
N THR A 101 -18.29 -0.16 -2.52
CA THR A 101 -17.59 -1.44 -2.71
C THR A 101 -16.14 -1.39 -2.25
N ARG A 102 -15.63 -0.22 -1.88
CA ARG A 102 -14.24 0.04 -1.51
C ARG A 102 -13.29 -0.09 -2.70
N HIS A 103 -13.81 -0.10 -3.91
CA HIS A 103 -13.03 -0.13 -5.15
C HIS A 103 -13.60 0.90 -6.11
N ALA A 104 -12.71 1.58 -6.85
CA ALA A 104 -13.15 2.62 -7.77
C ALA A 104 -13.93 2.04 -8.95
N GLY A 105 -13.71 0.77 -9.26
CA GLY A 105 -14.47 0.11 -10.33
C GLY A 105 -13.98 0.39 -11.72
N LYS A 106 -12.88 1.12 -11.87
CA LYS A 106 -12.30 1.43 -13.16
C LYS A 106 -10.84 1.81 -13.00
N VAL A 107 -10.12 1.81 -14.12
CA VAL A 107 -8.72 2.21 -14.14
C VAL A 107 -8.64 3.73 -14.14
N ILE A 108 -7.76 4.26 -13.30
CA ILE A 108 -7.53 5.70 -13.18
C ILE A 108 -6.04 5.97 -13.38
N ASP A 109 -5.73 6.95 -14.25
CA ASP A 109 -4.34 7.34 -14.47
C ASP A 109 -3.88 8.23 -13.32
N LEU A 110 -2.87 7.78 -12.60
CA LEU A 110 -2.35 8.50 -11.43
C LEU A 110 -0.91 8.90 -11.66
N GLU A 111 -0.52 10.04 -11.10
CA GLU A 111 0.85 10.51 -11.20
C GLU A 111 1.64 9.95 -10.03
N LEU A 112 2.06 8.68 -10.15
CA LEU A 112 2.85 8.03 -9.10
C LEU A 112 4.29 8.53 -9.09
N GLU A 113 4.79 8.92 -10.26
CA GLU A 113 6.10 9.55 -10.40
C GLU A 113 5.90 10.90 -11.04
N PRO A 114 6.68 11.92 -10.65
CA PRO A 114 6.50 13.27 -11.20
C PRO A 114 6.54 13.26 -12.73
N GLY A 115 5.50 13.83 -13.34
CA GLY A 115 5.42 13.96 -14.78
C GLY A 115 5.02 12.70 -15.54
N LYS A 116 4.71 11.60 -14.82
CA LYS A 116 4.38 10.35 -15.49
C LYS A 116 3.06 9.80 -14.94
N LEU A 117 2.10 9.59 -15.82
CA LEU A 117 0.83 8.99 -15.45
C LEU A 117 0.91 7.47 -15.57
N THR A 118 0.39 6.77 -14.57
CA THR A 118 0.39 5.32 -14.54
C THR A 118 -1.05 4.84 -14.35
N PRO A 119 -1.56 3.97 -15.22
CA PRO A 119 -2.91 3.43 -15.03
C PRO A 119 -2.95 2.51 -13.82
N CYS A 120 -3.91 2.76 -12.94
CA CYS A 120 -4.01 2.08 -11.67
C CYS A 120 -5.44 1.70 -11.35
N TYR A 121 -5.60 0.62 -10.62
CA TYR A 121 -6.82 0.37 -9.88
C TYR A 121 -6.70 1.08 -8.54
N VAL A 122 -7.79 1.63 -8.05
CA VAL A 122 -7.81 2.35 -6.78
C VAL A 122 -8.79 1.67 -5.84
N SER A 123 -8.34 1.45 -4.61
CA SER A 123 -9.18 0.83 -3.60
C SER A 123 -8.93 1.50 -2.26
N ILE A 124 -9.70 1.10 -1.24
CA ILE A 124 -9.51 1.60 0.11
C ILE A 124 -8.87 0.50 0.94
N ASP A 125 -7.72 0.81 1.53
CA ASP A 125 -6.98 -0.13 2.37
C ASP A 125 -7.82 -0.42 3.62
N LYS A 126 -8.14 -1.69 3.85
CA LYS A 126 -9.01 -2.07 4.98
C LYS A 126 -8.36 -1.80 6.33
N TRP A 127 -7.05 -1.74 6.39
CA TRP A 127 -6.35 -1.51 7.67
C TRP A 127 -6.30 -0.04 8.05
N THR A 128 -6.04 0.83 7.07
CA THR A 128 -5.85 2.25 7.35
C THR A 128 -7.04 3.10 6.93
N ASN A 129 -7.95 2.54 6.12
CA ASN A 129 -9.10 3.26 5.61
C ASN A 129 -8.68 4.43 4.73
N THR A 130 -7.59 4.25 3.98
CA THR A 130 -7.05 5.26 3.07
C THR A 130 -6.99 4.71 1.66
N LEU A 131 -6.93 5.62 0.68
CA LEU A 131 -6.84 5.23 -0.72
C LEU A 131 -5.52 4.53 -1.01
N GLU A 132 -5.57 3.53 -1.86
CA GLU A 132 -4.39 2.74 -2.21
C GLU A 132 -4.40 2.48 -3.72
N PRO A 133 -3.28 2.78 -4.41
CA PRO A 133 -3.19 2.53 -5.85
C PRO A 133 -2.58 1.17 -6.11
N MET A 134 -3.03 0.52 -7.18
CA MET A 134 -2.42 -0.73 -7.65
C MET A 134 -2.20 -0.58 -9.16
N PRO A 135 -0.95 -0.38 -9.60
CA PRO A 135 -0.69 -0.29 -11.04
C PRO A 135 -1.19 -1.51 -11.78
N VAL A 136 -1.84 -1.27 -12.90
CA VAL A 136 -2.41 -2.34 -13.72
C VAL A 136 -1.33 -3.32 -14.17
N SER A 137 -0.16 -2.81 -14.55
CA SER A 137 0.94 -3.65 -15.00
C SER A 137 1.40 -4.62 -13.91
N LEU A 138 1.37 -4.19 -12.66
CA LEU A 138 1.77 -5.04 -11.55
C LEU A 138 0.75 -6.16 -11.34
N LEU A 139 -0.52 -5.85 -11.46
CA LEU A 139 -1.57 -6.84 -11.32
C LEU A 139 -1.51 -7.87 -12.45
N GLU A 140 -1.24 -7.42 -13.68
CA GLU A 140 -1.09 -8.33 -14.81
C GLU A 140 0.10 -9.25 -14.63
N LYS A 141 1.19 -8.74 -14.07
CA LYS A 141 2.36 -9.55 -13.80
C LYS A 141 2.04 -10.66 -12.81
N ARG A 142 1.28 -10.34 -11.76
CA ARG A 142 0.88 -11.34 -10.78
C ARG A 142 -0.01 -12.41 -11.39
N ALA A 143 -0.89 -12.02 -12.29
CA ALA A 143 -1.78 -12.96 -12.97
C ALA A 143 -0.98 -13.92 -13.84
N ARG A 144 0.02 -13.43 -14.57
CA ARG A 144 0.85 -14.28 -15.41
C ARG A 144 1.66 -15.30 -14.60
N ILE A 145 2.17 -14.88 -13.45
CA ILE A 145 2.89 -15.79 -12.57
C ILE A 145 1.97 -16.89 -12.08
N LYS A 146 0.73 -16.53 -11.74
CA LYS A 146 -0.26 -17.50 -11.28
C LYS A 146 -0.60 -18.50 -12.37
N GLU A 147 -0.78 -18.06 -13.60
CA GLU A 147 -1.06 -18.93 -14.71
C GLU A 147 0.11 -19.89 -14.97
N ALA A 148 1.33 -19.41 -14.86
CA ALA A 148 2.49 -20.26 -15.04
C ALA A 148 2.53 -21.39 -14.00
N ASP A 149 2.19 -21.08 -12.75
CA ASP A 149 2.13 -22.09 -11.71
C ASP A 149 1.10 -23.15 -12.02
N LEU A 150 -0.08 -22.75 -12.49
CA LEU A 150 -1.13 -23.67 -12.83
C LEU A 150 -0.74 -24.54 -14.03
N SER A 151 -0.09 -23.95 -15.01
CA SER A 151 0.28 -24.69 -16.21
C SER A 151 1.38 -25.71 -15.94
N GLU A 152 2.06 -25.61 -14.81
CA GLU A 152 3.03 -26.61 -14.41
C GLU A 152 2.41 -27.78 -13.66
N GLY A 153 1.08 -27.86 -13.69
CA GLY A 153 0.39 -29.01 -13.15
C GLY A 153 0.04 -28.95 -11.69
N LYS A 154 0.17 -27.80 -11.18
CA LYS A 154 -0.19 -27.66 -9.79
C LYS A 154 -1.59 -27.35 -9.67
N GLN A 155 -2.36 -27.66 -9.80
CA GLN A 155 -3.53 -27.22 -9.76
C GLN A 155 -4.19 -26.99 -9.10
N MET A 156 -4.78 -26.55 -8.93
CA MET A 156 -5.44 -26.25 -8.33
C MET A 156 -6.58 -25.81 -8.14
N ASP A 157 -7.03 -25.82 -7.72
CA ASP A 157 -8.12 -25.34 -7.52
C ASP A 157 -8.16 -24.05 -7.34
N PHE A 158 -8.33 -23.26 -7.65
CA PHE A 158 -8.23 -22.07 -7.58
C PHE A 158 -9.08 -21.09 -7.54
N TYR A 159 -9.28 -20.70 -7.53
CA TYR A 159 -9.70 -19.74 -7.31
C TYR A 159 -10.58 -19.54 -6.68
N GLY A 160 -10.65 -20.14 -6.05
CA GLY A 160 -11.13 -20.08 -5.42
C GLY A 160 -11.56 -20.24 -4.93
N GLY A 161 -11.88 -20.69 -4.84
CA GLY A 161 -12.13 -20.85 -4.50
C GLY A 161 -12.43 -20.87 -4.77
N GLY A 162 -12.66 -21.31 -5.25
CA GLY A 162 -12.68 -21.26 -5.68
C GLY A 162 -12.86 -20.67 -6.20
N LYS A 163 -13.18 -20.28 -6.48
CA LYS A 163 -13.02 -19.57 -7.02
C LYS A 163 -12.48 -18.79 -7.33
N VAL A 164 -12.44 -18.78 -7.58
CA VAL A 164 -11.64 -18.02 -7.81
C VAL A 164 -11.45 -17.13 -8.33
N LEU A 165 -11.77 -16.83 -8.72
CA LEU A 165 -11.26 -15.95 -9.25
C LEU A 165 -10.98 -15.15 -9.75
N LEU A 166 -11.43 -15.11 -9.95
CA LEU A 166 -11.02 -14.19 -10.30
C LEU A 166 -11.38 -13.30 -10.12
N GLU A 167 -11.99 -13.28 -9.31
CA GLU A 167 -11.93 -12.40 -8.83
C GLU A 167 -11.49 -12.01 -8.38
N GLY A 168 -11.68 -12.29 -8.22
CA GLY A 168 -11.05 -11.88 -7.70
C GLY A 168 -10.31 -11.99 -7.52
N TYR A 169 -10.64 -12.28 -7.97
CA TYR A 169 -9.84 -12.31 -7.92
C TYR A 169 -9.49 -12.09 -7.61
N THR A 170 -9.91 -12.24 -7.66
CA THR A 170 -9.51 -11.94 -7.49
C THR A 170 -9.26 -11.66 -7.47
#